data_ef9f90f008cecd6df8067041c4d9db8b
#
_entry.id   ef9f90f008cecd6df8067041c4d9db8b
#
_cell.length_a   1.000
_cell.length_b   1.000
_cell.length_c   1.000
_cell.angle_alpha   90.00
_cell.angle_beta   90.00
_cell.angle_gamma   90.00
#
_symmetry.space_group_name_H-M   'P 1'
#
loop_
_entity.id
_entity.type
_entity.pdbx_description
1 polymer ?
#
loop_
_entity_poly.entity_id
_entity_poly.type
_entity_poly.pdbx_seq_one_letter_code
_entity_poly.pdbx_strand_id
1 'polypeptide(L)' 'MPTVLRIGPYRFFFYSNESNEPPHIHVERDDMAAKFWLSPVRLHQSWGFKSAELNKIHSHVEENHQYLTDKWHEYFN' A
#
# COMPACT_ATOMS: atom_id res chain seq x y z
N MET A 1 -8.91 10.42 2.98
CA MET A 1 -8.00 9.35 2.53
C MET A 1 -8.79 8.05 2.40
N PRO A 2 -9.02 7.59 1.19
CA PRO A 2 -9.85 6.41 1.01
C PRO A 2 -9.14 5.14 1.42
N THR A 3 -9.81 4.35 2.26
CA THR A 3 -9.36 3.00 2.57
C THR A 3 -9.80 2.11 1.41
N VAL A 4 -8.87 1.37 0.82
CA VAL A 4 -9.20 0.52 -0.33
C VAL A 4 -9.23 -0.96 0.04
N LEU A 5 -8.57 -1.35 1.13
CA LEU A 5 -8.51 -2.76 1.52
C LEU A 5 -8.13 -2.85 2.99
N ARG A 6 -8.68 -3.86 3.69
CA ARG A 6 -8.25 -4.20 5.05
C ARG A 6 -7.95 -5.68 5.10
N ILE A 7 -6.78 -6.04 5.63
CA ILE A 7 -6.38 -7.43 5.83
C ILE A 7 -5.84 -7.53 7.25
N GLY A 8 -6.54 -8.27 8.12
CA GLY A 8 -6.15 -8.38 9.51
C GLY A 8 -6.02 -7.01 10.15
N PRO A 9 -4.89 -6.68 10.77
CA PRO A 9 -4.70 -5.38 11.42
C PRO A 9 -4.26 -4.28 10.43
N TYR A 10 -4.08 -4.59 9.15
CA TYR A 10 -3.53 -3.64 8.19
C TYR A 10 -4.60 -2.92 7.44
N ARG A 11 -4.43 -1.59 7.31
CA ARG A 11 -5.27 -0.74 6.49
C ARG A 11 -4.46 -0.28 5.27
N PHE A 12 -4.99 -0.49 4.07
CA PHE A 12 -4.36 -0.10 2.81
C PHE A 12 -5.13 1.08 2.24
N PHE A 13 -4.41 2.17 1.89
CA PHE A 13 -5.09 3.41 1.50
C PHE A 13 -4.22 4.26 0.56
N PHE A 14 -4.86 5.26 -0.07
CA PHE A 14 -4.21 6.28 -0.88
C PHE A 14 -4.35 7.64 -0.21
N TYR A 15 -3.35 8.51 -0.38
CA TYR A 15 -3.51 9.93 -0.12
C TYR A 15 -4.03 10.60 -1.39
N SER A 16 -4.93 11.58 -1.26
CA SER A 16 -5.64 12.15 -2.40
C SER A 16 -4.81 13.02 -3.32
N ASN A 17 -3.63 13.43 -2.89
CA ASN A 17 -2.80 14.39 -3.65
C ASN A 17 -1.56 13.76 -4.28
N GLU A 18 -1.58 12.45 -4.54
CA GLU A 18 -0.40 11.73 -5.02
C GLU A 18 -0.51 11.24 -6.46
N SER A 19 -1.40 11.84 -7.26
CA SER A 19 -1.61 11.39 -8.64
C SER A 19 -0.42 11.63 -9.57
N ASN A 20 0.54 12.44 -9.16
CA ASN A 20 1.74 12.72 -9.96
C ASN A 20 2.86 11.71 -9.75
N GLU A 21 2.63 10.69 -8.92
CA GLU A 21 3.59 9.62 -8.71
C GLU A 21 3.12 8.34 -9.40
N PRO A 22 4.03 7.38 -9.65
CA PRO A 22 3.60 6.06 -10.14
C PRO A 22 2.65 5.40 -9.14
N PRO A 23 1.85 4.42 -9.59
CA PRO A 23 0.94 3.73 -8.69
C PRO A 23 1.63 3.17 -7.46
N HIS A 24 1.04 3.42 -6.29
CA HIS A 24 1.58 2.95 -5.02
C HIS A 24 0.46 2.78 -4.00
N ILE A 25 0.77 2.18 -2.86
CA ILE A 25 -0.18 1.94 -1.78
C ILE A 25 0.48 2.26 -0.45
N HIS A 26 -0.28 2.88 0.44
CA HIS A 26 0.13 3.09 1.82
C HIS A 26 -0.52 2.04 2.70
N VAL A 27 0.23 1.56 3.70
CA VAL A 27 -0.23 0.54 4.64
C VAL A 27 0.04 1.04 6.04
N GLU A 28 -0.92 0.89 6.94
CA GLU A 28 -0.69 1.26 8.33
C GLU A 28 -1.24 0.21 9.28
N ARG A 29 -0.61 0.11 10.44
CA ARG A 29 -1.07 -0.65 11.60
C ARG A 29 -0.60 0.11 12.83
N ASP A 30 -1.55 0.55 13.67
CA ASP A 30 -1.24 1.38 14.85
C ASP A 30 -0.50 2.64 14.41
N ASP A 31 0.69 2.90 14.94
CA ASP A 31 1.50 4.07 14.58
C ASP A 31 2.60 3.75 13.56
N MET A 32 2.55 2.55 12.97
CA MET A 32 3.53 2.12 11.97
C MET A 32 2.96 2.25 10.58
N ALA A 33 3.81 2.56 9.60
CA ALA A 33 3.37 2.79 8.24
C ALA A 33 4.41 2.32 7.22
N ALA A 34 3.94 2.06 6.00
CA ALA A 34 4.83 1.71 4.90
C ALA A 34 4.23 2.19 3.59
N LYS A 35 5.08 2.38 2.59
CA LYS A 35 4.68 2.77 1.24
C LYS A 35 5.33 1.79 0.26
N PHE A 36 4.49 1.17 -0.58
CA PHE A 36 4.95 0.21 -1.60
C PHE A 36 4.58 0.71 -2.99
N TRP A 37 5.54 0.63 -3.91
CA TRP A 37 5.23 0.78 -5.33
C TRP A 37 4.44 -0.43 -5.80
N LEU A 38 3.56 -0.25 -6.77
CA LEU A 38 2.71 -1.35 -7.26
C LEU A 38 3.19 -1.98 -8.57
N SER A 39 4.08 -1.33 -9.30
CA SER A 39 4.49 -1.85 -10.61
C SER A 39 5.96 -1.56 -10.88
N PRO A 40 6.86 -2.46 -10.52
CA PRO A 40 6.65 -3.72 -9.77
C PRO A 40 6.41 -3.45 -8.29
N VAL A 41 5.92 -4.47 -7.59
CA VAL A 41 5.70 -4.35 -6.14
C VAL A 41 7.06 -4.25 -5.45
N ARG A 42 7.26 -3.13 -4.77
CA ARG A 42 8.54 -2.86 -4.09
C ARG A 42 8.32 -1.92 -2.91
N LEU A 43 8.98 -2.22 -1.80
CA LEU A 43 8.97 -1.33 -0.65
C LEU A 43 9.70 -0.03 -1.01
N HIS A 44 9.05 1.10 -0.77
CA HIS A 44 9.68 2.41 -0.94
C HIS A 44 10.20 2.97 0.38
N GLN A 45 9.34 3.01 1.40
CA GLN A 45 9.69 3.51 2.72
C GLN A 45 8.87 2.80 3.79
N SER A 46 9.39 2.75 5.02
CA SER A 46 8.64 2.22 6.14
C SER A 46 9.04 2.94 7.42
N TRP A 47 8.11 2.97 8.36
CA TRP A 47 8.28 3.62 9.67
C TRP A 47 7.73 2.67 10.73
N GLY A 48 8.63 2.08 11.53
CA GLY A 48 8.26 1.26 12.68
C GLY A 48 8.16 -0.24 12.44
N PHE A 49 7.85 -0.70 11.23
CA PHE A 49 7.73 -2.14 10.94
C PHE A 49 9.10 -2.82 10.94
N LYS A 50 9.16 -4.03 11.50
CA LYS A 50 10.35 -4.86 11.42
C LYS A 50 10.35 -5.66 10.12
N SER A 51 11.53 -6.19 9.74
CA SER A 51 11.71 -6.89 8.46
C SER A 51 10.72 -8.02 8.26
N ALA A 52 10.48 -8.83 9.29
CA ALA A 52 9.56 -9.97 9.17
C ALA A 52 8.14 -9.50 8.86
N GLU A 53 7.71 -8.40 9.47
CA GLU A 53 6.39 -7.87 9.21
C GLU A 53 6.31 -7.22 7.84
N LEU A 54 7.37 -6.54 7.40
CA LEU A 54 7.42 -5.97 6.06
C LEU A 54 7.32 -7.04 4.98
N ASN A 55 7.94 -8.20 5.21
CA ASN A 55 7.82 -9.33 4.27
C ASN A 55 6.39 -9.83 4.19
N LYS A 56 5.70 -9.89 5.32
CA LYS A 56 4.31 -10.28 5.38
C LYS A 56 3.41 -9.29 4.62
N ILE A 57 3.62 -8.00 4.85
CA ILE A 57 2.87 -6.94 4.16
C ILE A 57 3.15 -7.00 2.66
N HIS A 58 4.41 -7.20 2.28
CA HIS A 58 4.80 -7.34 0.87
C HIS A 58 4.02 -8.46 0.19
N SER A 59 3.88 -9.60 0.86
CA SER A 59 3.08 -10.72 0.34
C SER A 59 1.62 -10.33 0.13
N HIS A 60 1.04 -9.57 1.07
CA HIS A 60 -0.33 -9.09 0.93
C HIS A 60 -0.48 -8.16 -0.28
N VAL A 61 0.50 -7.28 -0.50
CA VAL A 61 0.48 -6.37 -1.65
C VAL A 61 0.59 -7.15 -2.95
N GLU A 62 1.49 -8.15 -2.99
CA GLU A 62 1.65 -9.00 -4.16
C GLU A 62 0.37 -9.76 -4.49
N GLU A 63 -0.26 -10.35 -3.48
CA GLU A 63 -1.48 -11.13 -3.65
C GLU A 63 -2.65 -10.29 -4.14
N ASN A 64 -2.66 -9.01 -3.79
CA ASN A 64 -3.75 -8.10 -4.14
C ASN A 64 -3.33 -7.06 -5.18
N HIS A 65 -2.23 -7.30 -5.86
CA HIS A 65 -1.59 -6.34 -6.77
C HIS A 65 -2.57 -5.79 -7.82
N GLN A 66 -3.31 -6.68 -8.51
CA GLN A 66 -4.21 -6.25 -9.56
C GLN A 66 -5.36 -5.41 -8.99
N TYR A 67 -5.92 -5.84 -7.87
CA TYR A 67 -7.00 -5.12 -7.21
C TYR A 67 -6.55 -3.70 -6.82
N LEU A 68 -5.37 -3.60 -6.20
CA LEU A 68 -4.84 -2.31 -5.75
C LEU A 68 -4.52 -1.39 -6.93
N THR A 69 -3.97 -1.95 -8.00
CA THR A 69 -3.67 -1.18 -9.22
C THR A 69 -4.96 -0.65 -9.86
N ASP A 70 -5.98 -1.49 -9.94
CA ASP A 70 -7.28 -1.09 -10.49
C ASP A 70 -7.89 0.04 -9.65
N LYS A 71 -7.81 -0.06 -8.32
CA LYS A 71 -8.32 0.97 -7.42
C LYS A 71 -7.54 2.28 -7.57
N TRP A 72 -6.23 2.21 -7.78
CA TRP A 72 -5.43 3.39 -8.06
C TRP A 72 -5.94 4.11 -9.29
N HIS A 73 -6.16 3.38 -10.39
CA HIS A 73 -6.63 3.99 -11.63
C HIS A 73 -8.05 4.54 -11.50
N GLU A 74 -8.92 3.86 -10.76
CA GLU A 74 -10.27 4.37 -10.51
C GLU A 74 -10.23 5.68 -9.73
N TYR A 75 -9.33 5.77 -8.75
CA TYR A 75 -9.29 6.92 -7.86
C TYR A 75 -8.65 8.14 -8.49
N PHE A 76 -7.60 7.95 -9.30
CA PHE A 76 -6.80 9.04 -9.84
C PHE A 76 -7.06 9.37 -11.32
N ASN A 77 -7.97 8.70 -11.96
CA ASN A 77 -8.29 8.99 -13.37
C ASN A 77 -9.48 9.91 -13.52
#